data_3af2f9982980e85ba1d9a55633d63842
#
_entry.id   3af2f9982980e85ba1d9a55633d63842
#
_cell.length_a   1.000
_cell.length_b   1.000
_cell.length_c   1.000
_cell.angle_alpha   90.00
_cell.angle_beta   90.00
_cell.angle_gamma   90.00
#
_symmetry.space_group_name_H-M   'P 1'
#
loop_
_entity.id
_entity.type
_entity.pdbx_description
1 polymer ?
#
loop_
_entity_poly.entity_id
_entity_poly.type
_entity_poly.pdbx_seq_one_letter_code
_entity_poly.pdbx_strand_id
1 'polypeptide(L)'
;MRCPFCKADSDKVVDSRSSDAGKVIRRRRQCLGCGRRFTTYEKADESFRLYVIKKDNSRVPYEREKVLAGIQKACYKRPVSAEKVQQIVERVEEDIFKNFDKEVSSAFIGESVMKHLSSVDKVAYIRFASVYRDFKDAGELINEVSQTLKRSQEGK
;
A
#
# COMPACT_ATOMS: atom_id res chain seq x y z
N MET A 1 -16.20 -29.24 1.16
CA MET A 1 -16.69 -28.17 0.25
C MET A 1 -17.83 -28.69 -0.61
N ARG A 2 -18.89 -27.92 -0.78
CA ARG A 2 -20.10 -28.40 -1.50
C ARG A 2 -19.81 -28.66 -2.98
N CYS A 3 -20.15 -29.86 -3.45
CA CYS A 3 -20.03 -30.24 -4.86
C CYS A 3 -20.90 -29.34 -5.75
N PRO A 4 -20.37 -28.74 -6.83
CA PRO A 4 -21.14 -27.88 -7.72
C PRO A 4 -22.25 -28.64 -8.48
N PHE A 5 -22.14 -29.96 -8.61
CA PHE A 5 -23.07 -30.80 -9.37
C PHE A 5 -24.22 -31.37 -8.52
N CYS A 6 -23.92 -32.01 -7.40
CA CYS A 6 -24.94 -32.67 -6.56
C CYS A 6 -25.17 -32.00 -5.20
N LYS A 7 -24.45 -30.89 -4.90
CA LYS A 7 -24.54 -30.14 -3.64
C LYS A 7 -24.15 -30.88 -2.37
N ALA A 8 -23.73 -32.13 -2.45
CA ALA A 8 -23.21 -32.89 -1.30
C ALA A 8 -21.94 -32.21 -0.75
N ASP A 9 -21.81 -32.13 0.57
CA ASP A 9 -20.64 -31.59 1.26
C ASP A 9 -19.72 -32.73 1.71
N SER A 10 -19.31 -33.54 0.75
CA SER A 10 -18.41 -34.67 0.96
C SER A 10 -17.51 -34.83 -0.26
N ASP A 11 -16.25 -34.47 -0.11
CA ASP A 11 -15.26 -34.53 -1.17
C ASP A 11 -13.87 -34.93 -0.61
N LYS A 12 -13.00 -35.41 -1.49
CA LYS A 12 -11.59 -35.63 -1.20
C LYS A 12 -10.72 -34.83 -2.19
N VAL A 13 -9.58 -34.35 -1.71
CA VAL A 13 -8.56 -33.71 -2.55
C VAL A 13 -7.78 -34.81 -3.27
N VAL A 14 -7.71 -34.75 -4.59
CA VAL A 14 -7.02 -35.73 -5.44
C VAL A 14 -5.64 -35.21 -5.86
N ASP A 15 -5.51 -33.89 -6.06
CA ASP A 15 -4.26 -33.23 -6.45
C ASP A 15 -4.25 -31.79 -5.93
N SER A 16 -3.05 -31.31 -5.55
CA SER A 16 -2.82 -29.95 -5.09
C SER A 16 -1.57 -29.40 -5.75
N ARG A 17 -1.68 -28.22 -6.36
CA ARG A 17 -0.54 -27.54 -7.01
C ARG A 17 -0.55 -26.06 -6.65
N SER A 18 0.64 -25.55 -6.34
CA SER A 18 0.86 -24.12 -6.22
C SER A 18 0.87 -23.48 -7.60
N SER A 19 0.23 -22.33 -7.72
CA SER A 19 0.20 -21.49 -8.93
C SER A 19 0.36 -20.03 -8.55
N ASP A 20 0.60 -19.16 -9.53
CA ASP A 20 0.78 -17.72 -9.32
C ASP A 20 1.88 -17.42 -8.29
N ALA A 21 3.10 -17.91 -8.56
CA ALA A 21 4.29 -17.74 -7.71
C ALA A 21 4.05 -18.09 -6.22
N GLY A 22 3.17 -19.05 -5.94
CA GLY A 22 2.87 -19.51 -4.57
C GLY A 22 1.67 -18.82 -3.92
N LYS A 23 1.08 -17.81 -4.55
CA LYS A 23 -0.05 -17.04 -3.97
C LYS A 23 -1.40 -17.78 -4.05
N VAL A 24 -1.51 -18.79 -4.93
CA VAL A 24 -2.74 -19.52 -5.16
C VAL A 24 -2.46 -21.02 -5.10
N ILE A 25 -3.29 -21.78 -4.37
CA ILE A 25 -3.28 -23.22 -4.40
C ILE A 25 -4.46 -23.70 -5.24
N ARG A 26 -4.16 -24.38 -6.35
CA ARG A 26 -5.16 -25.06 -7.17
C ARG A 26 -5.36 -26.48 -6.63
N ARG A 27 -6.59 -26.82 -6.20
CA ARG A 27 -6.92 -28.16 -5.74
C ARG A 27 -7.91 -28.85 -6.67
N ARG A 28 -7.58 -30.06 -7.10
CA ARG A 28 -8.49 -30.94 -7.82
C ARG A 28 -9.19 -31.83 -6.80
N ARG A 29 -10.51 -31.76 -6.75
CA ARG A 29 -11.35 -32.47 -5.78
C ARG A 29 -12.22 -33.49 -6.49
N GLN A 30 -12.57 -34.59 -5.79
CA GLN A 30 -13.54 -35.57 -6.23
C GLN A 30 -14.66 -35.66 -5.21
N CYS A 31 -15.90 -35.44 -5.66
CA CYS A 31 -17.07 -35.63 -4.82
C CYS A 31 -17.25 -37.12 -4.50
N LEU A 32 -17.45 -37.44 -3.22
CA LEU A 32 -17.70 -38.81 -2.79
C LEU A 32 -19.14 -39.25 -3.05
N GLY A 33 -20.09 -38.29 -3.17
CA GLY A 33 -21.49 -38.60 -3.46
C GLY A 33 -21.76 -38.93 -4.92
N CYS A 34 -21.25 -38.08 -5.88
CA CYS A 34 -21.53 -38.31 -7.31
C CYS A 34 -20.32 -38.72 -8.13
N GLY A 35 -19.15 -38.86 -7.54
CA GLY A 35 -17.90 -39.27 -8.22
C GLY A 35 -17.27 -38.22 -9.13
N ARG A 36 -17.94 -37.13 -9.44
CA ARG A 36 -17.45 -36.09 -10.36
C ARG A 36 -16.30 -35.30 -9.75
N ARG A 37 -15.41 -34.87 -10.63
CA ARG A 37 -14.24 -34.04 -10.27
C ARG A 37 -14.53 -32.58 -10.53
N PHE A 38 -14.07 -31.71 -9.62
CA PHE A 38 -14.11 -30.27 -9.77
C PHE A 38 -12.83 -29.63 -9.24
N THR A 39 -12.55 -28.42 -9.65
CA THR A 39 -11.35 -27.69 -9.25
C THR A 39 -11.74 -26.50 -8.37
N THR A 40 -10.96 -26.27 -7.33
CA THR A 40 -11.08 -25.11 -6.45
C THR A 40 -9.75 -24.37 -6.40
N TYR A 41 -9.82 -23.07 -6.14
CA TYR A 41 -8.66 -22.24 -5.93
C TYR A 41 -8.73 -21.66 -4.52
N GLU A 42 -7.68 -21.85 -3.75
CA GLU A 42 -7.50 -21.20 -2.47
C GLU A 42 -6.52 -20.05 -2.67
N LYS A 43 -6.92 -18.88 -2.25
CA LYS A 43 -6.08 -17.68 -2.20
C LYS A 43 -6.00 -17.25 -0.74
N ALA A 44 -4.85 -16.76 -0.33
CA ALA A 44 -4.78 -16.02 0.92
C ALA A 44 -5.75 -14.84 0.83
N ASP A 45 -6.57 -14.65 1.84
CA ASP A 45 -7.40 -13.45 1.93
C ASP A 45 -6.48 -12.27 2.23
N GLU A 46 -6.07 -11.57 1.18
CA GLU A 46 -5.27 -10.35 1.28
C GLU A 46 -6.11 -9.14 1.72
N SER A 47 -7.36 -9.36 2.15
CA SER A 47 -8.20 -8.30 2.72
C SER A 47 -7.72 -7.92 4.13
N PHE A 48 -6.43 -7.61 4.29
CA PHE A 48 -5.97 -6.77 5.38
C PHE A 48 -6.61 -5.39 5.17
N ARG A 49 -7.79 -5.20 5.74
CA ARG A 49 -8.42 -3.89 5.77
C ARG A 49 -7.64 -3.02 6.74
N LEU A 50 -6.55 -2.44 6.23
CA LEU A 50 -5.84 -1.41 6.96
C LEU A 50 -6.71 -0.15 7.01
N TYR A 51 -6.89 0.40 8.18
CA TYR A 51 -7.60 1.66 8.39
C TYR A 51 -6.62 2.79 8.65
N VAL A 52 -6.92 3.95 8.09
CA VAL A 52 -6.18 5.18 8.35
C VAL A 52 -6.93 5.98 9.41
N ILE A 53 -6.24 6.29 10.51
CA ILE A 53 -6.73 7.20 11.54
C ILE A 53 -6.33 8.62 11.13
N LYS A 54 -7.33 9.47 10.89
CA LYS A 54 -7.12 10.87 10.55
C LYS A 54 -6.88 11.75 11.79
N LYS A 55 -6.51 13.03 11.56
CA LYS A 55 -6.29 14.02 12.64
C LYS A 55 -7.52 14.23 13.53
N ASP A 56 -8.73 14.05 13.00
CA ASP A 56 -10.00 14.14 13.69
C ASP A 56 -10.44 12.82 14.37
N ASN A 57 -9.54 11.83 14.44
CA ASN A 57 -9.77 10.47 14.92
C ASN A 57 -10.78 9.66 14.09
N SER A 58 -11.22 10.13 12.94
CA SER A 58 -12.04 9.34 12.05
C SER A 58 -11.23 8.21 11.42
N ARG A 59 -11.88 7.06 11.19
CA ARG A 59 -11.29 5.86 10.59
C ARG A 59 -11.82 5.68 9.19
N VAL A 60 -10.91 5.64 8.23
CA VAL A 60 -11.24 5.39 6.82
C VAL A 60 -10.39 4.23 6.29
N PRO A 61 -10.89 3.42 5.36
CA PRO A 61 -10.07 2.41 4.71
C PRO A 61 -8.81 3.02 4.08
N TYR A 62 -7.69 2.29 4.14
CA TYR A 62 -6.50 2.68 3.39
C TYR A 62 -6.77 2.54 1.88
N GLU A 63 -6.46 3.55 1.12
CA GLU A 63 -6.59 3.58 -0.33
C GLU A 63 -5.26 4.01 -0.93
N ARG A 64 -4.59 3.07 -1.60
CA ARG A 64 -3.31 3.29 -2.30
C ARG A 64 -3.38 4.46 -3.27
N GLU A 65 -4.52 4.60 -3.95
CA GLU A 65 -4.78 5.64 -4.95
C GLU A 65 -4.71 7.04 -4.37
N LYS A 66 -5.08 7.22 -3.10
CA LYS A 66 -4.97 8.53 -2.41
C LYS A 66 -3.52 8.91 -2.16
N VAL A 67 -2.68 7.96 -1.78
CA VAL A 67 -1.24 8.18 -1.60
C VAL A 67 -0.60 8.50 -2.94
N LEU A 68 -0.90 7.70 -3.97
CA LEU A 68 -0.42 7.91 -5.34
C LEU A 68 -0.80 9.30 -5.85
N ALA A 69 -2.06 9.69 -5.74
CA ALA A 69 -2.55 10.99 -6.20
C ALA A 69 -1.86 12.16 -5.47
N GLY A 70 -1.60 12.01 -4.16
CA GLY A 70 -0.88 13.02 -3.38
C GLY A 70 0.56 13.21 -3.87
N ILE A 71 1.27 12.12 -4.13
CA ILE A 71 2.64 12.14 -4.65
C ILE A 71 2.67 12.70 -6.08
N GLN A 72 1.74 12.31 -6.96
CA GLN A 72 1.64 12.82 -8.33
C GLN A 72 1.43 14.33 -8.35
N LYS A 73 0.55 14.86 -7.50
CA LYS A 73 0.32 16.32 -7.37
C LYS A 73 1.60 17.04 -6.94
N ALA A 74 2.33 16.50 -6.00
CA ALA A 74 3.61 17.07 -5.55
C ALA A 74 4.66 17.07 -6.66
N CYS A 75 4.73 15.98 -7.45
CA CYS A 75 5.66 15.80 -8.56
C CYS A 75 5.22 16.48 -9.86
N TYR A 76 4.09 17.18 -9.91
CA TYR A 76 3.59 17.82 -11.13
C TYR A 76 4.61 18.83 -11.68
N LYS A 77 4.94 18.72 -12.99
CA LYS A 77 6.00 19.49 -13.68
C LYS A 77 7.40 19.34 -13.06
N ARG A 78 7.66 18.21 -12.38
CA ARG A 78 9.02 17.86 -11.93
C ARG A 78 9.58 16.72 -12.79
N PRO A 79 10.92 16.60 -12.94
CA PRO A 79 11.54 15.54 -13.72
C PRO A 79 11.55 14.21 -12.91
N VAL A 80 10.38 13.77 -12.47
CA VAL A 80 10.17 12.51 -11.74
C VAL A 80 9.28 11.63 -12.60
N SER A 81 9.79 10.47 -13.03
CA SER A 81 9.06 9.55 -13.88
C SER A 81 7.88 8.90 -13.14
N ALA A 82 6.87 8.45 -13.90
CA ALA A 82 5.74 7.71 -13.33
C ALA A 82 6.19 6.44 -12.59
N GLU A 83 7.19 5.72 -13.11
CA GLU A 83 7.78 4.55 -12.46
C GLU A 83 8.40 4.91 -11.10
N LYS A 84 9.10 6.06 -11.02
CA LYS A 84 9.68 6.52 -9.77
C LYS A 84 8.62 6.86 -8.73
N VAL A 85 7.51 7.46 -9.17
CA VAL A 85 6.34 7.71 -8.31
C VAL A 85 5.78 6.40 -7.78
N GLN A 86 5.63 5.37 -8.62
CA GLN A 86 5.16 4.04 -8.19
C GLN A 86 6.11 3.40 -7.17
N GLN A 87 7.42 3.48 -7.39
CA GLN A 87 8.42 2.98 -6.45
C GLN A 87 8.34 3.68 -5.08
N ILE A 88 8.01 4.98 -5.05
CA ILE A 88 7.79 5.69 -3.77
C ILE A 88 6.56 5.12 -3.06
N VAL A 89 5.45 4.92 -3.79
CA VAL A 89 4.23 4.35 -3.20
C VAL A 89 4.50 2.95 -2.63
N GLU A 90 5.19 2.08 -3.36
CA GLU A 90 5.55 0.74 -2.91
C GLU A 90 6.38 0.77 -1.62
N ARG A 91 7.38 1.66 -1.53
CA ARG A 91 8.18 1.81 -0.30
C ARG A 91 7.38 2.34 0.88
N VAL A 92 6.43 3.25 0.61
CA VAL A 92 5.50 3.73 1.65
C VAL A 92 4.62 2.59 2.16
N GLU A 93 4.12 1.74 1.26
CA GLU A 93 3.35 0.55 1.62
C GLU A 93 4.19 -0.46 2.40
N GLU A 94 5.45 -0.71 2.01
CA GLU A 94 6.39 -1.53 2.77
C GLU A 94 6.60 -1.00 4.20
N ASP A 95 6.83 0.33 4.35
CA ASP A 95 6.96 0.96 5.66
C ASP A 95 5.68 0.79 6.50
N ILE A 96 4.50 0.90 5.89
CA ILE A 96 3.21 0.75 6.56
C ILE A 96 3.02 -0.70 7.01
N PHE A 97 3.10 -1.67 6.10
CA PHE A 97 2.83 -3.09 6.40
C PHE A 97 3.88 -3.74 7.29
N LYS A 98 5.10 -3.18 7.33
CA LYS A 98 6.14 -3.61 8.27
C LYS A 98 5.82 -3.22 9.72
N ASN A 99 5.13 -2.12 9.94
CA ASN A 99 4.93 -1.55 11.27
C ASN A 99 3.48 -1.64 11.77
N PHE A 100 2.50 -1.90 10.90
CA PHE A 100 1.09 -1.84 11.24
C PHE A 100 0.29 -2.97 10.58
N ASP A 101 -0.55 -3.67 11.38
CA ASP A 101 -1.39 -4.76 10.89
C ASP A 101 -2.82 -4.30 10.56
N LYS A 102 -3.41 -3.41 11.36
CA LYS A 102 -4.83 -3.04 11.27
C LYS A 102 -5.08 -1.56 11.11
N GLU A 103 -4.32 -0.72 11.78
CA GLU A 103 -4.54 0.73 11.81
C GLU A 103 -3.21 1.47 11.70
N VAL A 104 -3.19 2.53 10.89
CA VAL A 104 -2.03 3.42 10.72
C VAL A 104 -2.51 4.87 10.83
N SER A 105 -1.74 5.74 11.47
CA SER A 105 -2.07 7.17 11.50
C SER A 105 -1.77 7.83 10.15
N SER A 106 -2.61 8.79 9.75
CA SER A 106 -2.32 9.62 8.58
C SER A 106 -0.99 10.37 8.73
N ALA A 107 -0.59 10.67 9.98
CA ALA A 107 0.69 11.28 10.30
C ALA A 107 1.87 10.39 9.85
N PHE A 108 1.85 9.11 10.19
CA PHE A 108 2.89 8.18 9.78
C PHE A 108 2.99 8.06 8.24
N ILE A 109 1.84 7.94 7.56
CA ILE A 109 1.81 7.84 6.09
C ILE A 109 2.47 9.06 5.47
N GLY A 110 2.11 10.26 5.93
CA GLY A 110 2.68 11.49 5.40
C GLY A 110 4.17 11.62 5.67
N GLU A 111 4.65 11.24 6.85
CA GLU A 111 6.08 11.24 7.15
C GLU A 111 6.86 10.23 6.30
N SER A 112 6.30 9.03 6.07
CA SER A 112 6.91 8.05 5.17
C SER A 112 6.96 8.59 3.72
N VAL A 113 5.89 9.21 3.22
CA VAL A 113 5.91 9.86 1.90
C VAL A 113 6.99 10.95 1.84
N MET A 114 7.06 11.84 2.83
CA MET A 114 8.05 12.91 2.89
C MET A 114 9.47 12.36 2.91
N LYS A 115 9.75 11.33 3.69
CA LYS A 115 11.05 10.64 3.76
C LYS A 115 11.50 10.17 2.38
N HIS A 116 10.63 9.50 1.64
CA HIS A 116 10.96 8.96 0.31
C HIS A 116 11.01 10.06 -0.77
N LEU A 117 10.15 11.07 -0.72
CA LEU A 117 10.20 12.21 -1.64
C LEU A 117 11.48 13.03 -1.48
N SER A 118 11.95 13.24 -0.26
CA SER A 118 13.15 14.05 0.02
C SER A 118 14.40 13.53 -0.68
N SER A 119 14.48 12.21 -0.90
CA SER A 119 15.59 11.56 -1.60
C SER A 119 15.48 11.63 -3.13
N VAL A 120 14.30 11.91 -3.67
CA VAL A 120 14.03 11.92 -5.11
C VAL A 120 13.97 13.34 -5.68
N ASP A 121 13.17 14.21 -5.08
CA ASP A 121 13.02 15.59 -5.53
C ASP A 121 12.62 16.49 -4.35
N LYS A 122 13.49 17.44 -4.02
CA LYS A 122 13.30 18.34 -2.88
C LYS A 122 12.18 19.35 -3.06
N VAL A 123 11.92 19.75 -4.30
CA VAL A 123 10.81 20.66 -4.58
C VAL A 123 9.48 19.90 -4.41
N ALA A 124 9.39 18.67 -4.90
CA ALA A 124 8.22 17.84 -4.67
C ALA A 124 8.02 17.56 -3.16
N TYR A 125 9.11 17.32 -2.42
CA TYR A 125 9.05 17.22 -0.96
C TYR A 125 8.44 18.45 -0.31
N ILE A 126 8.95 19.67 -0.62
CA ILE A 126 8.43 20.93 -0.04
C ILE A 126 6.96 21.14 -0.39
N ARG A 127 6.57 20.85 -1.64
CA ARG A 127 5.17 20.95 -2.10
C ARG A 127 4.26 20.00 -1.34
N PHE A 128 4.70 18.76 -1.12
CA PHE A 128 3.94 17.79 -0.32
C PHE A 128 3.86 18.24 1.14
N ALA A 129 4.98 18.64 1.72
CA ALA A 129 5.06 19.12 3.10
C ALA A 129 4.17 20.34 3.34
N SER A 130 4.07 21.29 2.37
CA SER A 130 3.25 22.49 2.49
C SER A 130 1.75 22.21 2.65
N VAL A 131 1.27 21.08 2.09
CA VAL A 131 -0.12 20.66 2.25
C VAL A 131 -0.30 19.79 3.49
N TYR A 132 0.70 18.95 3.76
CA TYR A 132 0.59 17.92 4.78
C TYR A 132 0.83 18.45 6.20
N ARG A 133 1.86 19.29 6.40
CA ARG A 133 2.27 19.78 7.73
C ARG A 133 1.40 20.89 8.30
N ASP A 134 0.52 21.50 7.48
CA ASP A 134 -0.41 22.55 7.92
C ASP A 134 0.35 23.70 8.60
N PHE A 135 1.30 24.32 7.86
CA PHE A 135 2.11 25.42 8.36
C PHE A 135 1.23 26.62 8.76
N LYS A 136 1.50 27.18 9.92
CA LYS A 136 0.74 28.32 10.47
C LYS A 136 1.10 29.64 9.77
N ASP A 137 2.35 29.78 9.34
CA ASP A 137 2.85 30.97 8.67
C ASP A 137 3.97 30.65 7.67
N ALA A 138 4.38 31.67 6.92
CA ALA A 138 5.46 31.54 5.96
C ALA A 138 6.83 31.28 6.60
N GLY A 139 7.02 31.67 7.85
CA GLY A 139 8.28 31.45 8.59
C GLY A 139 8.53 29.96 8.86
N GLU A 140 7.49 29.22 9.24
CA GLU A 140 7.59 27.76 9.41
C GLU A 140 7.97 27.06 8.09
N LEU A 141 7.38 27.49 6.97
CA LEU A 141 7.73 26.97 5.65
C LEU A 141 9.18 27.31 5.26
N ILE A 142 9.64 28.54 5.51
CA ILE A 142 11.04 28.95 5.24
C ILE A 142 12.02 28.12 6.07
N ASN A 143 11.70 27.84 7.33
CA ASN A 143 12.51 27.00 8.19
C ASN A 143 12.61 25.57 7.64
N GLU A 144 11.51 24.98 7.18
CA GLU A 144 11.50 23.65 6.56
C GLU A 144 12.37 23.59 5.29
N VAL A 145 12.26 24.62 4.43
CA VAL A 145 13.10 24.76 3.23
C VAL A 145 14.58 24.83 3.62
N SER A 146 14.91 25.67 4.61
CA SER A 146 16.28 25.86 5.08
C SER A 146 16.88 24.57 5.65
N GLN A 147 16.12 23.82 6.42
CA GLN A 147 16.54 22.52 6.95
C GLN A 147 16.76 21.49 5.82
N THR A 148 15.89 21.50 4.82
CA THR A 148 16.00 20.60 3.66
C THR A 148 17.27 20.88 2.86
N LEU A 149 17.67 22.14 2.74
CA LEU A 149 18.90 22.57 2.08
C LEU A 149 20.15 22.15 2.88
N LYS A 150 20.17 22.32 4.21
CA LYS A 150 21.27 21.93 5.07
C LYS A 150 21.56 20.42 5.02
N ARG A 151 20.53 19.59 5.12
CA ARG A 151 20.64 18.12 4.98
C ARG A 151 21.22 17.68 3.64
N SER A 152 21.20 18.56 2.65
CA SER A 152 21.77 18.29 1.32
C SER A 152 23.26 18.53 1.24
N GLN A 153 23.80 19.36 2.12
CA GLN A 153 25.22 19.69 2.15
C GLN A 153 26.02 18.71 3.00
N GLU A 154 25.37 18.08 3.99
CA GLU A 154 25.99 17.10 4.88
C GLU A 154 26.05 15.68 4.28
N GLY A 155 25.37 15.42 3.18
CA GLY A 155 25.30 14.12 2.48
C GLY A 155 26.18 14.03 1.22
N LYS A 156 27.13 14.95 1.04
CA LYS A 156 28.20 14.91 0.04
C LYS A 156 29.54 14.72 0.75
#